data_208e35801c49a373326b11075db2d36f
#
_entry.id   208e35801c49a373326b11075db2d36f
#
_cell.length_a   1.000
_cell.length_b   1.000
_cell.length_c   1.000
_cell.angle_alpha   90.00
_cell.angle_beta   90.00
_cell.angle_gamma   90.00
#
_symmetry.space_group_name_H-M   'P 1'
#
loop_
_entity.id
_entity.type
_entity.pdbx_description
1 polymer ?
#
loop_
_entity_poly.entity_id
_entity_poly.type
_entity_poly.pdbx_seq_one_letter_code
_entity_poly.pdbx_strand_id
1 'polypeptide(L)'
;MKFLMTDFFTGRVLGICRFFISFVLTILIFLTVFFRVYISADGALWSTVFPIFWQALLMSLSCTFFFSIFLRILSERFKFNRFVCDFLNVPIAALLYFYFINMPLNDYLLMYTSGGAAAVFFISVFLLWTYENGKVLFRFVFKSFWKAFGISLLAFVSGFICLQGLKNLLFANLSDNWIAVLFTFAFGVLFANLFLSYLPRFDVELHEENSLLWLLKHILFPVYIIHMVILYGYIAKIAYLQEMPIGVMNGYALFATVFYALFYFSLHRENSDRIRMLLRIGGALMIPIFIVQAAGLYIRIFAYGLTSMRYISIACMIFGICVAISGIFGIFARKLLPAAIVIVLFSTLTPLNLIDVPAYDQGMRLKFVVEKYGIVKNGTVSVPMNITSEDEKVLKSSFSYLSGNEGAWRFPCVKTLSESMLFHEFIYSEKEDGKLNLTHTWNTISVSGYNRMYMFDEYVKNNVLSVETESGTYNVDINKYLEEADKVKNKNIEERMIYKVDENHILYFSDVYVDKSEDIKIHVSGFLLEKQLEAL
;
A
#
# COMPACT_ATOMS: atom_id res chain seq x y z
N MET A 1 18.17 39.50 -4.91
CA MET A 1 17.29 38.59 -5.63
C MET A 1 17.93 38.01 -6.89
N LYS A 2 18.56 38.77 -7.80
CA LYS A 2 19.32 38.26 -8.96
C LYS A 2 20.47 37.30 -8.58
N PHE A 3 21.27 37.65 -7.56
CA PHE A 3 22.41 36.83 -7.09
C PHE A 3 21.97 35.47 -6.53
N LEU A 4 20.89 35.44 -5.76
CA LEU A 4 20.29 34.19 -5.25
C LEU A 4 19.70 33.30 -6.36
N MET A 5 19.18 33.89 -7.43
CA MET A 5 18.68 33.14 -8.59
C MET A 5 19.80 32.54 -9.44
N THR A 6 20.91 33.27 -9.65
CA THR A 6 22.06 32.74 -10.43
C THR A 6 22.73 31.56 -9.73
N ASP A 7 22.98 31.62 -8.42
CA ASP A 7 23.55 30.49 -7.65
C ASP A 7 22.61 29.29 -7.57
N PHE A 8 21.31 29.57 -7.53
CA PHE A 8 20.28 28.54 -7.55
C PHE A 8 20.21 27.79 -8.91
N PHE A 9 20.35 28.52 -10.03
CA PHE A 9 20.35 27.90 -11.36
C PHE A 9 21.67 27.22 -11.69
N THR A 10 22.81 27.80 -11.37
CA THR A 10 24.13 27.22 -11.66
C THR A 10 24.38 25.95 -10.83
N GLY A 11 24.02 25.92 -9.56
CA GLY A 11 24.11 24.72 -8.74
C GLY A 11 23.25 23.57 -9.25
N ARG A 12 22.06 23.87 -9.81
CA ARG A 12 21.14 22.87 -10.38
C ARG A 12 21.62 22.31 -11.72
N VAL A 13 22.11 23.15 -12.61
CA VAL A 13 22.69 22.72 -13.88
C VAL A 13 23.87 21.76 -13.62
N LEU A 14 24.70 22.07 -12.64
CA LEU A 14 25.80 21.17 -12.22
C LEU A 14 25.30 19.84 -11.64
N GLY A 15 24.19 19.85 -10.89
CA GLY A 15 23.55 18.64 -10.36
C GLY A 15 22.97 17.75 -11.46
N ILE A 16 22.26 18.32 -12.42
CA ILE A 16 21.73 17.62 -13.59
C ILE A 16 22.88 17.04 -14.41
N CYS A 17 23.96 17.79 -14.66
CA CYS A 17 25.13 17.27 -15.35
C CYS A 17 25.82 16.13 -14.59
N ARG A 18 25.75 16.12 -13.24
CA ARG A 18 26.31 15.06 -12.41
C ARG A 18 25.54 13.75 -12.55
N PHE A 19 24.20 13.80 -12.51
CA PHE A 19 23.29 12.64 -12.60
C PHE A 19 22.52 12.65 -13.93
N PHE A 20 23.20 12.91 -15.04
CA PHE A 20 22.55 13.11 -16.33
C PHE A 20 21.68 11.91 -16.76
N ILE A 21 22.18 10.69 -16.62
CA ILE A 21 21.40 9.49 -16.98
C ILE A 21 20.16 9.34 -16.08
N SER A 22 20.31 9.57 -14.76
CA SER A 22 19.15 9.55 -13.85
C SER A 22 18.11 10.61 -14.23
N PHE A 23 18.54 11.81 -14.65
CA PHE A 23 17.65 12.85 -15.15
C PHE A 23 16.90 12.40 -16.42
N VAL A 24 17.59 11.85 -17.41
CA VAL A 24 16.97 11.34 -18.64
C VAL A 24 15.95 10.24 -18.30
N LEU A 25 16.28 9.33 -17.39
CA LEU A 25 15.39 8.26 -16.96
C LEU A 25 14.11 8.79 -16.30
N THR A 26 14.20 9.85 -15.48
CA THR A 26 12.98 10.45 -14.88
C THR A 26 12.07 11.06 -15.95
N ILE A 27 12.62 11.67 -16.98
CA ILE A 27 11.86 12.19 -18.12
C ILE A 27 11.20 11.04 -18.91
N LEU A 28 11.93 9.96 -19.17
CA LEU A 28 11.38 8.78 -19.85
C LEU A 28 10.25 8.13 -19.04
N ILE A 29 10.41 7.99 -17.72
CA ILE A 29 9.34 7.50 -16.81
C ILE A 29 8.11 8.40 -16.91
N PHE A 30 8.30 9.71 -16.84
CA PHE A 30 7.20 10.67 -16.97
C PHE A 30 6.49 10.56 -18.32
N LEU A 31 7.23 10.51 -19.42
CA LEU A 31 6.68 10.35 -20.76
C LEU A 31 5.92 9.04 -20.91
N THR A 32 6.42 7.95 -20.32
CA THR A 32 5.73 6.64 -20.32
C THR A 32 4.37 6.74 -19.65
N VAL A 33 4.28 7.37 -18.45
CA VAL A 33 3.02 7.56 -17.74
C VAL A 33 2.10 8.51 -18.51
N PHE A 34 2.65 9.61 -19.03
CA PHE A 34 1.89 10.59 -19.82
C PHE A 34 1.23 9.94 -21.05
N PHE A 35 2.02 9.25 -21.88
CA PHE A 35 1.50 8.59 -23.08
C PHE A 35 0.50 7.49 -22.75
N ARG A 36 0.74 6.70 -21.68
CA ARG A 36 -0.22 5.70 -21.23
C ARG A 36 -1.57 6.32 -20.88
N VAL A 37 -1.58 7.42 -20.13
CA VAL A 37 -2.82 8.13 -19.75
C VAL A 37 -3.48 8.77 -20.96
N TYR A 38 -2.71 9.41 -21.85
CA TYR A 38 -3.21 10.03 -23.07
C TYR A 38 -3.89 9.00 -23.99
N ILE A 39 -3.23 7.88 -24.28
CA ILE A 39 -3.78 6.83 -25.14
C ILE A 39 -4.99 6.15 -24.52
N SER A 40 -5.02 5.97 -23.18
CA SER A 40 -6.19 5.39 -22.51
C SER A 40 -7.41 6.31 -22.51
N ALA A 41 -7.21 7.62 -22.59
CA ALA A 41 -8.32 8.60 -22.66
C ALA A 41 -9.08 8.56 -24.01
N ASP A 42 -8.42 8.14 -25.09
CA ASP A 42 -9.02 8.06 -26.42
C ASP A 42 -9.82 6.74 -26.66
N GLY A 43 -10.01 5.90 -25.62
CA GLY A 43 -10.80 4.66 -25.71
C GLY A 43 -10.28 3.62 -26.70
N ALA A 44 -9.04 3.75 -27.16
CA ALA A 44 -8.49 2.99 -28.24
C ALA A 44 -8.07 1.56 -27.83
N LEU A 45 -8.14 0.63 -28.79
CA LEU A 45 -7.64 -0.75 -28.78
C LEU A 45 -6.24 -0.94 -28.14
N TRP A 46 -5.43 0.11 -28.05
CA TRP A 46 -4.08 0.10 -27.48
C TRP A 46 -4.04 -0.15 -25.97
N SER A 47 -5.10 0.19 -25.23
CA SER A 47 -5.16 -0.04 -23.77
C SER A 47 -5.33 -1.53 -23.44
N THR A 48 -5.88 -2.31 -24.34
CA THR A 48 -6.11 -3.76 -24.17
C THR A 48 -4.97 -4.61 -24.71
N VAL A 49 -4.23 -4.13 -25.73
CA VAL A 49 -3.20 -4.92 -26.43
C VAL A 49 -1.81 -4.77 -25.80
N PHE A 50 -1.49 -3.61 -25.18
CA PHE A 50 -0.15 -3.34 -24.66
C PHE A 50 -0.03 -3.02 -23.15
N PRO A 51 -0.91 -3.53 -22.25
CA PRO A 51 -0.75 -3.25 -20.81
C PRO A 51 0.58 -3.77 -20.27
N ILE A 52 1.01 -4.95 -20.72
CA ILE A 52 2.27 -5.61 -20.31
C ILE A 52 3.48 -4.80 -20.79
N PHE A 53 3.45 -4.28 -22.02
CA PHE A 53 4.52 -3.44 -22.59
C PHE A 53 4.77 -2.20 -21.72
N TRP A 54 3.72 -1.42 -21.40
CA TRP A 54 3.85 -0.20 -20.62
C TRP A 54 4.33 -0.47 -19.18
N GLN A 55 3.86 -1.56 -18.59
CA GLN A 55 4.27 -1.96 -17.25
C GLN A 55 5.74 -2.39 -17.23
N ALA A 56 6.16 -3.26 -18.16
CA ALA A 56 7.54 -3.69 -18.30
C ALA A 56 8.49 -2.51 -18.52
N LEU A 57 8.09 -1.57 -19.37
CA LEU A 57 8.86 -0.34 -19.64
C LEU A 57 8.99 0.52 -18.39
N LEU A 58 7.90 0.79 -17.68
CA LEU A 58 7.89 1.60 -16.47
C LEU A 58 8.75 0.96 -15.36
N MET A 59 8.61 -0.35 -15.15
CA MET A 59 9.39 -1.08 -14.14
C MET A 59 10.89 -1.10 -14.48
N SER A 60 11.25 -1.36 -15.74
CA SER A 60 12.64 -1.37 -16.18
C SER A 60 13.31 0.00 -16.03
N LEU A 61 12.63 1.06 -16.43
CA LEU A 61 13.13 2.43 -16.28
C LEU A 61 13.27 2.82 -14.80
N SER A 62 12.30 2.44 -13.96
CA SER A 62 12.35 2.73 -12.53
C SER A 62 13.49 2.00 -11.82
N CYS A 63 13.71 0.72 -12.10
CA CYS A 63 14.85 -0.02 -11.56
C CYS A 63 16.18 0.55 -12.08
N THR A 64 16.25 0.87 -13.37
CA THR A 64 17.47 1.46 -13.98
C THR A 64 17.77 2.84 -13.38
N PHE A 65 16.75 3.61 -12.97
CA PHE A 65 16.94 4.88 -12.28
C PHE A 65 17.75 4.70 -10.99
N PHE A 66 17.38 3.76 -10.12
CA PHE A 66 18.14 3.47 -8.89
C PHE A 66 19.55 2.96 -9.22
N PHE A 67 19.69 2.10 -10.22
CA PHE A 67 20.99 1.63 -10.68
C PHE A 67 21.87 2.76 -11.23
N SER A 68 21.31 3.72 -11.92
CA SER A 68 22.08 4.85 -12.46
C SER A 68 22.67 5.74 -11.36
N ILE A 69 21.91 5.94 -10.26
CA ILE A 69 22.39 6.64 -9.07
C ILE A 69 23.54 5.86 -8.43
N PHE A 70 23.35 4.55 -8.26
CA PHE A 70 24.36 3.66 -7.68
C PHE A 70 25.66 3.67 -8.50
N LEU A 71 25.58 3.45 -9.81
CA LEU A 71 26.74 3.46 -10.70
C LEU A 71 27.47 4.81 -10.70
N ARG A 72 26.71 5.90 -10.60
CA ARG A 72 27.28 7.24 -10.51
C ARG A 72 28.06 7.45 -9.21
N ILE A 73 27.47 7.09 -8.08
CA ILE A 73 28.12 7.17 -6.76
C ILE A 73 29.34 6.25 -6.72
N LEU A 74 29.24 5.03 -7.27
CA LEU A 74 30.32 4.07 -7.38
C LEU A 74 31.48 4.64 -8.23
N SER A 75 31.19 5.25 -9.39
CA SER A 75 32.19 5.86 -10.25
C SER A 75 32.94 7.00 -9.56
N GLU A 76 32.26 7.82 -8.80
CA GLU A 76 32.86 8.92 -8.03
C GLU A 76 33.72 8.40 -6.87
N ARG A 77 33.23 7.36 -6.15
CA ARG A 77 33.93 6.80 -5.00
C ARG A 77 35.21 6.07 -5.35
N PHE A 78 35.18 5.27 -6.42
CA PHE A 78 36.30 4.42 -6.84
C PHE A 78 37.06 4.99 -8.07
N LYS A 79 36.70 6.20 -8.50
CA LYS A 79 37.31 6.88 -9.66
C LYS A 79 37.23 6.05 -10.96
N PHE A 80 36.15 5.28 -11.12
CA PHE A 80 35.89 4.55 -12.37
C PHE A 80 35.57 5.52 -13.51
N ASN A 81 35.83 5.06 -14.75
CA ASN A 81 35.50 5.86 -15.93
C ASN A 81 33.99 6.13 -16.00
N ARG A 82 33.63 7.41 -15.94
CA ARG A 82 32.24 7.87 -15.94
C ARG A 82 31.47 7.37 -17.15
N PHE A 83 32.06 7.45 -18.35
CA PHE A 83 31.39 7.03 -19.58
C PHE A 83 31.03 5.54 -19.57
N VAL A 84 31.91 4.70 -19.03
CA VAL A 84 31.63 3.26 -18.89
C VAL A 84 30.44 3.02 -17.95
N CYS A 85 30.42 3.69 -16.79
CA CYS A 85 29.31 3.57 -15.83
C CYS A 85 28.00 4.11 -16.40
N ASP A 86 28.04 5.22 -17.10
CA ASP A 86 26.87 5.81 -17.75
C ASP A 86 26.33 4.90 -18.88
N PHE A 87 27.23 4.31 -19.70
CA PHE A 87 26.87 3.40 -20.78
C PHE A 87 26.27 2.07 -20.28
N LEU A 88 26.72 1.55 -19.12
CA LEU A 88 26.19 0.31 -18.53
C LEU A 88 24.67 0.37 -18.21
N ASN A 89 24.11 1.56 -18.05
CA ASN A 89 22.67 1.71 -17.83
C ASN A 89 21.82 1.24 -19.02
N VAL A 90 22.33 1.34 -20.26
CA VAL A 90 21.59 0.93 -21.46
C VAL A 90 21.35 -0.59 -21.51
N PRO A 91 22.40 -1.45 -21.42
CA PRO A 91 22.17 -2.89 -21.40
C PRO A 91 21.41 -3.35 -20.15
N ILE A 92 21.59 -2.68 -19.00
CA ILE A 92 20.80 -2.98 -17.78
C ILE A 92 19.31 -2.70 -18.03
N ALA A 93 18.97 -1.55 -18.60
CA ALA A 93 17.58 -1.22 -18.94
C ALA A 93 16.97 -2.21 -19.92
N ALA A 94 17.73 -2.60 -20.95
CA ALA A 94 17.29 -3.59 -21.94
C ALA A 94 17.06 -4.97 -21.30
N LEU A 95 18.00 -5.46 -20.51
CA LEU A 95 17.89 -6.74 -19.81
C LEU A 95 16.68 -6.76 -18.85
N LEU A 96 16.49 -5.69 -18.07
CA LEU A 96 15.33 -5.55 -17.18
C LEU A 96 14.03 -5.50 -17.98
N TYR A 97 14.00 -4.80 -19.10
CA TYR A 97 12.83 -4.74 -19.95
C TYR A 97 12.46 -6.13 -20.49
N PHE A 98 13.43 -6.87 -21.06
CA PHE A 98 13.21 -8.24 -21.53
C PHE A 98 12.78 -9.18 -20.40
N TYR A 99 13.31 -8.99 -19.20
CA TYR A 99 12.88 -9.75 -18.03
C TYR A 99 11.41 -9.47 -17.69
N PHE A 100 11.03 -8.19 -17.56
CA PHE A 100 9.68 -7.81 -17.15
C PHE A 100 8.60 -8.09 -18.19
N ILE A 101 8.92 -8.04 -19.50
CA ILE A 101 7.93 -8.33 -20.53
C ILE A 101 7.55 -9.82 -20.59
N ASN A 102 8.46 -10.70 -20.14
CA ASN A 102 8.23 -12.14 -20.11
C ASN A 102 7.69 -12.66 -18.76
N MET A 103 7.61 -11.80 -17.75
CA MET A 103 7.09 -12.17 -16.44
C MET A 103 5.68 -11.63 -16.23
N PRO A 104 4.74 -12.45 -15.74
CA PRO A 104 3.44 -11.94 -15.35
C PRO A 104 3.58 -10.94 -14.21
N LEU A 105 2.81 -9.85 -14.27
CA LEU A 105 2.76 -8.90 -13.16
C LEU A 105 2.08 -9.59 -11.99
N ASN A 106 2.86 -9.84 -10.94
CA ASN A 106 2.39 -10.50 -9.74
C ASN A 106 3.05 -9.90 -8.50
N ASP A 107 2.54 -10.25 -7.31
CA ASP A 107 3.04 -9.73 -6.04
C ASP A 107 4.52 -10.09 -5.80
N TYR A 108 4.97 -11.25 -6.27
CA TYR A 108 6.38 -11.66 -6.19
C TYR A 108 7.28 -10.74 -7.03
N LEU A 109 6.85 -10.42 -8.24
CA LEU A 109 7.62 -9.53 -9.11
C LEU A 109 7.72 -8.13 -8.49
N LEU A 110 6.62 -7.60 -7.95
CA LEU A 110 6.60 -6.32 -7.24
C LEU A 110 7.49 -6.35 -6.00
N MET A 111 7.46 -7.44 -5.24
CA MET A 111 8.30 -7.62 -4.06
C MET A 111 9.79 -7.67 -4.43
N TYR A 112 10.19 -8.47 -5.41
CA TYR A 112 11.60 -8.60 -5.83
C TYR A 112 12.14 -7.29 -6.41
N THR A 113 11.34 -6.59 -7.22
CA THR A 113 11.76 -5.32 -7.82
C THR A 113 11.86 -4.20 -6.78
N SER A 114 10.87 -4.07 -5.89
CA SER A 114 10.91 -3.06 -4.82
C SER A 114 12.02 -3.35 -3.79
N GLY A 115 12.20 -4.61 -3.42
CA GLY A 115 13.29 -5.04 -2.53
C GLY A 115 14.67 -4.82 -3.15
N GLY A 116 14.84 -5.15 -4.41
CA GLY A 116 16.06 -4.88 -5.16
C GLY A 116 16.38 -3.39 -5.27
N ALA A 117 15.39 -2.57 -5.63
CA ALA A 117 15.54 -1.11 -5.69
C ALA A 117 15.88 -0.51 -4.32
N ALA A 118 15.20 -0.96 -3.26
CA ALA A 118 15.50 -0.53 -1.89
C ALA A 118 16.92 -0.93 -1.46
N ALA A 119 17.36 -2.15 -1.76
CA ALA A 119 18.72 -2.60 -1.47
C ALA A 119 19.77 -1.75 -2.20
N VAL A 120 19.59 -1.49 -3.50
CA VAL A 120 20.48 -0.62 -4.28
C VAL A 120 20.49 0.80 -3.71
N PHE A 121 19.36 1.33 -3.29
CA PHE A 121 19.27 2.63 -2.62
C PHE A 121 20.08 2.64 -1.31
N PHE A 122 19.88 1.68 -0.42
CA PHE A 122 20.62 1.60 0.84
C PHE A 122 22.11 1.39 0.63
N ILE A 123 22.53 0.60 -0.36
CA ILE A 123 23.95 0.44 -0.74
C ILE A 123 24.53 1.79 -1.21
N SER A 124 23.77 2.54 -2.02
CA SER A 124 24.19 3.86 -2.48
C SER A 124 24.37 4.84 -1.32
N VAL A 125 23.43 4.84 -0.36
CA VAL A 125 23.52 5.64 0.86
C VAL A 125 24.72 5.19 1.72
N PHE A 126 24.97 3.89 1.82
CA PHE A 126 26.12 3.35 2.54
C PHE A 126 27.45 3.78 1.93
N LEU A 127 27.58 3.75 0.60
CA LEU A 127 28.78 4.23 -0.11
C LEU A 127 29.01 5.73 0.13
N LEU A 128 27.96 6.54 0.14
CA LEU A 128 28.04 7.94 0.49
C LEU A 128 28.44 8.14 1.96
N TRP A 129 27.95 7.30 2.89
CA TRP A 129 28.17 7.40 4.32
C TRP A 129 29.59 6.99 4.76
N THR A 130 30.25 6.13 4.03
CA THR A 130 31.62 5.68 4.34
C THR A 130 32.69 6.74 4.07
N TYR A 131 32.31 7.89 3.49
CA TYR A 131 33.17 9.06 3.40
C TYR A 131 33.30 9.76 4.76
N GLU A 132 34.45 10.39 5.05
CA GLU A 132 34.95 10.77 6.40
C GLU A 132 34.01 11.53 7.35
N ASN A 133 32.95 12.21 6.84
CA ASN A 133 32.06 13.09 7.63
C ASN A 133 30.59 12.63 7.65
N GLY A 134 30.31 11.36 7.94
CA GLY A 134 28.96 10.79 7.88
C GLY A 134 27.86 11.51 8.68
N LYS A 135 28.20 12.23 9.78
CA LYS A 135 27.27 13.04 10.57
C LYS A 135 26.73 14.24 9.78
N VAL A 136 27.66 14.99 9.18
CA VAL A 136 27.35 16.20 8.40
C VAL A 136 26.59 15.79 7.13
N LEU A 137 26.97 14.67 6.52
CA LEU A 137 26.30 14.10 5.35
C LEU A 137 24.82 13.79 5.62
N PHE A 138 24.49 13.11 6.72
CA PHE A 138 23.11 12.77 7.04
C PHE A 138 22.24 14.02 7.21
N ARG A 139 22.72 15.00 7.97
CA ARG A 139 22.02 16.28 8.16
C ARG A 139 21.80 17.00 6.85
N PHE A 140 22.82 17.01 6.00
CA PHE A 140 22.77 17.63 4.70
C PHE A 140 21.76 16.94 3.77
N VAL A 141 21.82 15.62 3.66
CA VAL A 141 20.89 14.81 2.84
C VAL A 141 19.46 14.97 3.34
N PHE A 142 19.24 14.93 4.65
CA PHE A 142 17.91 15.12 5.24
C PHE A 142 17.34 16.51 4.94
N LYS A 143 18.14 17.57 5.08
CA LYS A 143 17.72 18.93 4.70
C LYS A 143 17.40 19.03 3.22
N SER A 144 18.26 18.48 2.38
CA SER A 144 18.08 18.45 0.92
C SER A 144 16.80 17.72 0.53
N PHE A 145 16.49 16.60 1.21
CA PHE A 145 15.24 15.87 1.04
C PHE A 145 14.02 16.76 1.33
N TRP A 146 13.95 17.37 2.49
CA TRP A 146 12.81 18.20 2.87
C TRP A 146 12.65 19.43 2.00
N LYS A 147 13.76 20.02 1.56
CA LYS A 147 13.75 21.16 0.63
C LYS A 147 13.19 20.75 -0.74
N ALA A 148 13.66 19.63 -1.29
CA ALA A 148 13.15 19.10 -2.54
C ALA A 148 11.68 18.66 -2.42
N PHE A 149 11.33 17.97 -1.32
CA PHE A 149 9.97 17.51 -1.05
C PHE A 149 8.99 18.67 -0.92
N GLY A 150 9.33 19.71 -0.16
CA GLY A 150 8.47 20.88 0.01
C GLY A 150 8.17 21.60 -1.30
N ILE A 151 9.18 21.77 -2.18
CA ILE A 151 8.99 22.37 -3.50
C ILE A 151 8.09 21.49 -4.37
N SER A 152 8.31 20.20 -4.36
CA SER A 152 7.54 19.24 -5.17
C SER A 152 6.10 19.08 -4.68
N LEU A 153 5.90 19.11 -3.35
CA LEU A 153 4.56 19.09 -2.76
C LEU A 153 3.78 20.36 -3.12
N LEU A 154 4.42 21.53 -3.07
CA LEU A 154 3.81 22.78 -3.48
C LEU A 154 3.42 22.76 -4.96
N ALA A 155 4.29 22.25 -5.83
CA ALA A 155 4.01 22.09 -7.26
C ALA A 155 2.86 21.10 -7.49
N PHE A 156 2.82 19.98 -6.76
CA PHE A 156 1.73 19.01 -6.85
C PHE A 156 0.39 19.60 -6.40
N VAL A 157 0.34 20.24 -5.23
CA VAL A 157 -0.90 20.83 -4.70
C VAL A 157 -1.41 21.92 -5.65
N SER A 158 -0.52 22.81 -6.11
CA SER A 158 -0.90 23.88 -7.05
C SER A 158 -1.41 23.29 -8.38
N GLY A 159 -0.72 22.30 -8.93
CA GLY A 159 -1.14 21.62 -10.15
C GLY A 159 -2.45 20.85 -9.96
N PHE A 160 -2.67 20.22 -8.80
CA PHE A 160 -3.91 19.53 -8.47
C PHE A 160 -5.10 20.49 -8.43
N ILE A 161 -4.95 21.66 -7.79
CA ILE A 161 -5.98 22.70 -7.79
C ILE A 161 -6.29 23.16 -9.21
N CYS A 162 -5.26 23.41 -10.03
CA CYS A 162 -5.46 23.78 -11.45
C CYS A 162 -6.16 22.67 -12.24
N LEU A 163 -5.78 21.40 -12.04
CA LEU A 163 -6.38 20.25 -12.71
C LEU A 163 -7.86 20.10 -12.35
N GLN A 164 -8.20 20.23 -11.05
CA GLN A 164 -9.57 20.20 -10.59
C GLN A 164 -10.38 21.41 -11.12
N GLY A 165 -9.77 22.59 -11.18
CA GLY A 165 -10.37 23.75 -11.82
C GLY A 165 -10.67 23.53 -13.29
N LEU A 166 -9.74 22.95 -14.06
CA LEU A 166 -9.96 22.59 -15.47
C LEU A 166 -11.09 21.57 -15.63
N LYS A 167 -11.10 20.52 -14.78
CA LYS A 167 -12.15 19.50 -14.81
C LYS A 167 -13.53 20.09 -14.52
N ASN A 168 -13.65 20.90 -13.47
CA ASN A 168 -14.94 21.40 -13.02
C ASN A 168 -15.48 22.57 -13.85
N LEU A 169 -14.59 23.40 -14.47
CA LEU A 169 -14.99 24.62 -15.16
C LEU A 169 -15.00 24.50 -16.69
N LEU A 170 -14.09 23.69 -17.27
CA LEU A 170 -13.88 23.68 -18.73
C LEU A 170 -14.09 22.30 -19.36
N PHE A 171 -13.67 21.22 -18.72
CA PHE A 171 -13.64 19.88 -19.32
C PHE A 171 -14.21 18.83 -18.35
N ALA A 172 -15.54 18.75 -18.25
CA ALA A 172 -16.23 17.82 -17.33
C ALA A 172 -15.83 16.34 -17.53
N ASN A 173 -15.40 15.95 -18.73
CA ASN A 173 -15.00 14.58 -19.07
C ASN A 173 -13.50 14.30 -18.83
N LEU A 174 -12.77 15.21 -18.17
CA LEU A 174 -11.35 14.99 -17.91
C LEU A 174 -11.16 13.83 -16.93
N SER A 175 -10.43 12.80 -17.37
CA SER A 175 -10.16 11.61 -16.57
C SER A 175 -9.31 11.93 -15.33
N ASP A 176 -9.62 11.30 -14.20
CA ASP A 176 -8.83 11.41 -12.96
C ASP A 176 -7.42 10.81 -13.10
N ASN A 177 -7.18 10.00 -14.13
CA ASN A 177 -5.84 9.46 -14.44
C ASN A 177 -4.77 10.55 -14.68
N TRP A 178 -5.17 11.78 -15.02
CA TRP A 178 -4.25 12.92 -15.12
C TRP A 178 -3.60 13.31 -13.80
N ILE A 179 -4.20 12.93 -12.66
CA ILE A 179 -3.59 13.07 -11.35
C ILE A 179 -2.30 12.23 -11.26
N ALA A 180 -2.28 11.03 -11.86
CA ALA A 180 -1.08 10.19 -11.91
C ALA A 180 0.05 10.85 -12.73
N VAL A 181 -0.27 11.54 -13.82
CA VAL A 181 0.69 12.31 -14.61
C VAL A 181 1.28 13.44 -13.79
N LEU A 182 0.41 14.21 -13.09
CA LEU A 182 0.85 15.31 -12.22
C LEU A 182 1.71 14.82 -11.06
N PHE A 183 1.33 13.69 -10.44
CA PHE A 183 2.10 13.05 -9.37
C PHE A 183 3.49 12.62 -9.87
N THR A 184 3.54 11.96 -11.03
CA THR A 184 4.80 11.52 -11.63
C THR A 184 5.70 12.70 -12.01
N PHE A 185 5.12 13.80 -12.48
CA PHE A 185 5.89 15.03 -12.74
C PHE A 185 6.46 15.61 -11.43
N ALA A 186 5.61 15.81 -10.41
CA ALA A 186 6.01 16.47 -9.16
C ALA A 186 7.03 15.62 -8.38
N PHE A 187 6.79 14.32 -8.24
CA PHE A 187 7.62 13.44 -7.40
C PHE A 187 8.62 12.59 -8.20
N GLY A 188 8.29 12.15 -9.40
CA GLY A 188 9.20 11.40 -10.26
C GLY A 188 10.24 12.30 -10.94
N VAL A 189 9.84 13.46 -11.45
CA VAL A 189 10.78 14.37 -12.14
C VAL A 189 11.30 15.45 -11.22
N LEU A 190 10.42 16.28 -10.66
CA LEU A 190 10.84 17.47 -9.93
C LEU A 190 11.56 17.13 -8.64
N PHE A 191 10.95 16.31 -7.77
CA PHE A 191 11.56 15.89 -6.50
C PHE A 191 12.86 15.13 -6.72
N ALA A 192 12.86 14.09 -7.57
CA ALA A 192 14.04 13.27 -7.78
C ALA A 192 15.23 14.11 -8.26
N ASN A 193 15.04 14.98 -9.24
CA ASN A 193 16.13 15.80 -9.78
C ASN A 193 16.57 16.92 -8.83
N LEU A 194 15.65 17.53 -8.09
CA LEU A 194 16.02 18.49 -7.05
C LEU A 194 16.82 17.83 -5.95
N PHE A 195 16.36 16.67 -5.47
CA PHE A 195 17.06 15.92 -4.42
C PHE A 195 18.45 15.50 -4.87
N LEU A 196 18.60 14.90 -6.05
CA LEU A 196 19.89 14.52 -6.63
C LEU A 196 20.82 15.71 -6.82
N SER A 197 20.29 16.88 -7.23
CA SER A 197 21.09 18.10 -7.39
C SER A 197 21.64 18.65 -6.07
N TYR A 198 20.97 18.38 -4.98
CA TYR A 198 21.40 18.77 -3.63
C TYR A 198 22.33 17.75 -2.96
N LEU A 199 22.54 16.56 -3.54
CA LEU A 199 23.46 15.59 -2.95
C LEU A 199 24.91 16.12 -2.95
N PRO A 200 25.63 15.99 -1.82
CA PRO A 200 27.01 16.49 -1.72
C PRO A 200 27.95 15.70 -2.61
N ARG A 201 28.99 16.36 -3.07
CA ARG A 201 30.10 15.72 -3.81
C ARG A 201 31.16 15.23 -2.85
N PHE A 202 31.90 14.21 -3.26
CA PHE A 202 33.00 13.66 -2.45
C PHE A 202 34.21 14.59 -2.34
N ASP A 203 34.33 15.57 -3.23
CA ASP A 203 35.42 16.53 -3.35
C ASP A 203 35.17 17.86 -2.62
N VAL A 204 34.00 18.04 -2.02
CA VAL A 204 33.60 19.28 -1.36
C VAL A 204 33.52 19.09 0.15
N GLU A 205 34.22 19.92 0.91
CA GLU A 205 34.07 19.96 2.37
C GLU A 205 32.65 20.42 2.75
N LEU A 206 31.95 19.57 3.51
CA LEU A 206 30.61 19.86 3.99
C LEU A 206 30.72 20.74 5.24
N HIS A 207 30.24 21.95 5.15
CA HIS A 207 30.14 22.87 6.30
C HIS A 207 28.94 22.47 7.19
N GLU A 208 29.14 22.55 8.51
CA GLU A 208 28.06 22.27 9.48
C GLU A 208 26.96 23.33 9.37
N GLU A 209 25.78 22.91 8.98
CA GLU A 209 24.59 23.77 8.98
C GLU A 209 23.81 23.66 10.28
N ASN A 210 23.69 24.76 11.00
CA ASN A 210 23.03 24.83 12.31
C ASN A 210 21.48 24.84 12.21
N SER A 211 20.91 25.14 11.03
CA SER A 211 19.45 25.27 10.86
C SER A 211 18.69 23.97 11.12
N LEU A 212 19.20 22.84 10.64
CA LEU A 212 18.58 21.53 10.91
C LEU A 212 18.76 21.13 12.38
N LEU A 213 19.90 21.39 12.96
CA LEU A 213 20.16 21.11 14.37
C LEU A 213 19.21 21.91 15.28
N TRP A 214 18.91 23.15 14.91
CA TRP A 214 17.92 23.98 15.59
C TRP A 214 16.52 23.35 15.49
N LEU A 215 16.07 22.94 14.30
CA LEU A 215 14.78 22.27 14.09
C LEU A 215 14.67 20.98 14.91
N LEU A 216 15.72 20.15 14.88
CA LEU A 216 15.76 18.91 15.65
C LEU A 216 15.64 19.16 17.15
N LYS A 217 16.37 20.15 17.68
CA LYS A 217 16.40 20.45 19.12
C LYS A 217 15.14 21.17 19.63
N HIS A 218 14.60 22.12 18.85
CA HIS A 218 13.56 23.02 19.35
C HIS A 218 12.14 22.62 18.93
N ILE A 219 11.98 21.81 17.88
CA ILE A 219 10.66 21.39 17.39
C ILE A 219 10.51 19.87 17.52
N LEU A 220 11.37 19.10 16.86
CA LEU A 220 11.16 17.67 16.79
C LEU A 220 11.40 16.94 18.12
N PHE A 221 12.36 17.41 18.92
CA PHE A 221 12.66 16.79 20.21
C PHE A 221 11.53 16.99 21.25
N PRO A 222 10.92 18.18 21.43
CA PRO A 222 9.74 18.32 22.27
C PRO A 222 8.56 17.44 21.80
N VAL A 223 8.30 17.39 20.49
CA VAL A 223 7.25 16.52 19.92
C VAL A 223 7.53 15.05 20.22
N TYR A 224 8.78 14.62 20.10
CA TYR A 224 9.18 13.26 20.45
C TYR A 224 8.98 12.96 21.95
N ILE A 225 9.33 13.89 22.83
CA ILE A 225 9.10 13.71 24.29
C ILE A 225 7.59 13.56 24.56
N ILE A 226 6.75 14.43 24.00
CA ILE A 226 5.30 14.33 24.15
C ILE A 226 4.80 12.96 23.67
N HIS A 227 5.27 12.53 22.50
CA HIS A 227 4.93 11.23 21.95
C HIS A 227 5.35 10.06 22.87
N MET A 228 6.55 10.12 23.43
CA MET A 228 7.02 9.14 24.41
C MET A 228 6.18 9.13 25.68
N VAL A 229 5.80 10.30 26.22
CA VAL A 229 4.91 10.39 27.39
C VAL A 229 3.56 9.74 27.10
N ILE A 230 2.99 9.98 25.92
CA ILE A 230 1.72 9.35 25.50
C ILE A 230 1.88 7.83 25.43
N LEU A 231 2.96 7.33 24.81
CA LEU A 231 3.22 5.89 24.72
C LEU A 231 3.40 5.23 26.09
N TYR A 232 4.13 5.86 27.00
CA TYR A 232 4.29 5.35 28.35
C TYR A 232 3.01 5.41 29.18
N GLY A 233 2.20 6.47 28.99
CA GLY A 233 0.84 6.54 29.54
C GLY A 233 -0.05 5.41 29.05
N TYR A 234 0.07 5.08 27.76
CA TYR A 234 -0.66 3.94 27.17
C TYR A 234 -0.16 2.58 27.72
N ILE A 235 1.16 2.41 27.88
CA ILE A 235 1.73 1.21 28.53
C ILE A 235 1.23 1.07 29.98
N ALA A 236 1.20 2.17 30.73
CA ALA A 236 0.65 2.17 32.10
C ALA A 236 -0.85 1.81 32.13
N LYS A 237 -1.63 2.30 31.16
CA LYS A 237 -3.05 1.94 31.00
C LYS A 237 -3.21 0.44 30.74
N ILE A 238 -2.42 -0.15 29.84
CA ILE A 238 -2.43 -1.60 29.57
C ILE A 238 -2.10 -2.39 30.84
N ALA A 239 -1.06 -1.97 31.58
CA ALA A 239 -0.66 -2.63 32.81
C ALA A 239 -1.73 -2.54 33.90
N TYR A 240 -2.47 -1.42 33.97
CA TYR A 240 -3.55 -1.23 34.95
C TYR A 240 -4.82 -2.03 34.58
N LEU A 241 -5.26 -1.97 33.33
CA LEU A 241 -6.48 -2.62 32.87
C LEU A 241 -6.30 -4.12 32.60
N GLN A 242 -5.04 -4.60 32.50
CA GLN A 242 -4.70 -5.98 32.09
C GLN A 242 -5.32 -6.37 30.73
N GLU A 243 -5.76 -5.40 29.95
CA GLU A 243 -6.34 -5.58 28.61
C GLU A 243 -5.43 -4.95 27.58
N MET A 244 -5.18 -5.67 26.49
CA MET A 244 -4.35 -5.17 25.39
C MET A 244 -5.24 -4.73 24.23
N PRO A 245 -5.46 -3.41 24.04
CA PRO A 245 -6.30 -2.92 22.96
C PRO A 245 -5.71 -3.30 21.60
N ILE A 246 -6.57 -3.81 20.74
CA ILE A 246 -6.18 -4.41 19.48
C ILE A 246 -5.73 -3.32 18.50
N GLY A 247 -4.45 -3.31 18.13
CA GLY A 247 -3.99 -2.69 16.87
C GLY A 247 -3.31 -1.35 16.90
N VAL A 248 -3.54 -0.58 17.89
CA VAL A 248 -3.13 0.84 17.89
C VAL A 248 -1.62 1.00 18.11
N MET A 249 -1.00 0.13 18.93
CA MET A 249 0.39 0.27 19.38
C MET A 249 1.43 0.21 18.24
N ASN A 250 1.22 -0.62 17.20
CA ASN A 250 2.23 -0.83 16.15
C ASN A 250 2.58 0.45 15.38
N GLY A 251 1.59 1.26 15.01
CA GLY A 251 1.81 2.52 14.29
C GLY A 251 2.59 3.53 15.13
N TYR A 252 2.19 3.69 16.39
CA TYR A 252 2.85 4.63 17.29
C TYR A 252 4.28 4.20 17.67
N ALA A 253 4.51 2.89 17.87
CA ALA A 253 5.85 2.35 18.13
C ALA A 253 6.78 2.53 16.91
N LEU A 254 6.24 2.32 15.68
CA LEU A 254 6.99 2.59 14.45
C LEU A 254 7.36 4.08 14.35
N PHE A 255 6.43 4.97 14.65
CA PHE A 255 6.68 6.42 14.64
C PHE A 255 7.76 6.81 15.66
N ALA A 256 7.70 6.28 16.89
CA ALA A 256 8.75 6.47 17.91
C ALA A 256 10.11 5.96 17.41
N THR A 257 10.15 4.81 16.73
CA THR A 257 11.36 4.23 16.16
C THR A 257 11.96 5.13 15.09
N VAL A 258 11.15 5.67 14.18
CA VAL A 258 11.60 6.58 13.12
C VAL A 258 12.17 7.87 13.73
N PHE A 259 11.50 8.47 14.71
CA PHE A 259 12.00 9.65 15.40
C PHE A 259 13.31 9.38 16.13
N TYR A 260 13.38 8.28 16.89
CA TYR A 260 14.59 7.92 17.59
C TYR A 260 15.76 7.66 16.62
N ALA A 261 15.52 6.94 15.53
CA ALA A 261 16.51 6.73 14.48
C ALA A 261 16.99 8.06 13.88
N LEU A 262 16.08 9.00 13.60
CA LEU A 262 16.40 10.32 13.09
C LEU A 262 17.34 11.08 14.05
N PHE A 263 17.03 11.08 15.35
CA PHE A 263 17.90 11.72 16.37
C PHE A 263 19.24 11.01 16.46
N TYR A 264 19.24 9.67 16.47
CA TYR A 264 20.45 8.90 16.54
C TYR A 264 21.39 9.16 15.35
N PHE A 265 20.87 9.07 14.12
CA PHE A 265 21.64 9.35 12.90
C PHE A 265 22.15 10.80 12.85
N SER A 266 21.39 11.76 13.37
CA SER A 266 21.77 13.19 13.34
C SER A 266 22.78 13.56 14.43
N LEU A 267 22.72 12.93 15.61
CA LEU A 267 23.38 13.41 16.82
C LEU A 267 24.47 12.47 17.38
N HIS A 268 24.59 11.22 16.92
CA HIS A 268 25.48 10.21 17.53
C HIS A 268 26.97 10.57 17.57
N ARG A 269 27.41 11.51 16.73
CA ARG A 269 28.80 11.99 16.68
C ARG A 269 29.02 13.37 17.34
N GLU A 270 28.01 13.90 18.01
CA GLU A 270 28.20 15.16 18.77
C GLU A 270 29.16 14.93 19.95
N ASN A 271 30.14 15.84 20.10
CA ASN A 271 31.10 15.78 21.19
C ASN A 271 30.54 16.22 22.55
N SER A 272 29.23 16.22 22.72
CA SER A 272 28.57 16.60 23.96
C SER A 272 28.16 15.36 24.76
N ASP A 273 28.67 15.26 26.00
CA ASP A 273 28.29 14.18 26.92
C ASP A 273 26.79 14.15 27.21
N ARG A 274 26.15 15.32 27.25
CA ARG A 274 24.70 15.44 27.43
C ARG A 274 23.93 14.78 26.28
N ILE A 275 24.37 15.00 25.04
CA ILE A 275 23.72 14.40 23.86
C ILE A 275 23.95 12.89 23.86
N ARG A 276 25.15 12.42 24.16
CA ARG A 276 25.43 10.98 24.29
C ARG A 276 24.56 10.32 25.36
N MET A 277 24.40 10.97 26.51
CA MET A 277 23.51 10.51 27.58
C MET A 277 22.04 10.47 27.13
N LEU A 278 21.53 11.51 26.45
CA LEU A 278 20.19 11.55 25.93
C LEU A 278 19.91 10.43 24.91
N LEU A 279 20.86 10.14 24.02
CA LEU A 279 20.72 9.04 23.06
C LEU A 279 20.70 7.68 23.78
N ARG A 280 21.54 7.47 24.81
CA ARG A 280 21.51 6.23 25.62
C ARG A 280 20.18 6.04 26.33
N ILE A 281 19.68 7.10 26.99
CA ILE A 281 18.40 7.08 27.68
C ILE A 281 17.28 6.83 26.67
N GLY A 282 17.28 7.53 25.52
CA GLY A 282 16.30 7.34 24.46
C GLY A 282 16.27 5.90 23.95
N GLY A 283 17.45 5.27 23.72
CA GLY A 283 17.53 3.86 23.34
C GLY A 283 16.97 2.93 24.41
N ALA A 284 17.31 3.17 25.68
CA ALA A 284 16.78 2.39 26.79
C ALA A 284 15.26 2.52 26.93
N LEU A 285 14.72 3.72 26.73
CA LEU A 285 13.29 3.97 26.74
C LEU A 285 12.54 3.30 25.56
N MET A 286 13.20 2.95 24.46
CA MET A 286 12.56 2.20 23.38
C MET A 286 12.32 0.73 23.75
N ILE A 287 13.07 0.14 24.68
CA ILE A 287 12.98 -1.28 25.01
C ILE A 287 11.59 -1.69 25.54
N PRO A 288 11.00 -1.01 26.56
CA PRO A 288 9.65 -1.35 27.02
C PRO A 288 8.60 -1.21 25.91
N ILE A 289 8.77 -0.24 25.01
CA ILE A 289 7.87 -0.05 23.87
C ILE A 289 7.92 -1.27 22.94
N PHE A 290 9.13 -1.76 22.61
CA PHE A 290 9.29 -2.97 21.79
C PHE A 290 8.75 -4.23 22.48
N ILE A 291 8.88 -4.35 23.81
CA ILE A 291 8.32 -5.48 24.55
C ILE A 291 6.79 -5.48 24.41
N VAL A 292 6.13 -4.35 24.64
CA VAL A 292 4.67 -4.24 24.51
C VAL A 292 4.23 -4.41 23.06
N GLN A 293 4.99 -3.88 22.09
CA GLN A 293 4.72 -4.10 20.67
C GLN A 293 4.84 -5.59 20.30
N ALA A 294 5.88 -6.28 20.78
CA ALA A 294 6.08 -7.71 20.54
C ALA A 294 4.95 -8.54 21.15
N ALA A 295 4.53 -8.22 22.39
CA ALA A 295 3.39 -8.87 23.04
C ALA A 295 2.09 -8.69 22.23
N GLY A 296 1.82 -7.47 21.76
CA GLY A 296 0.64 -7.19 20.92
C GLY A 296 0.68 -7.89 19.57
N LEU A 297 1.85 -7.98 18.94
CA LEU A 297 2.04 -8.75 17.72
C LEU A 297 1.85 -10.24 17.95
N TYR A 298 2.40 -10.78 19.05
CA TYR A 298 2.25 -12.19 19.41
C TYR A 298 0.78 -12.59 19.59
N ILE A 299 0.01 -11.82 20.39
CA ILE A 299 -1.42 -12.07 20.60
C ILE A 299 -2.18 -12.09 19.27
N ARG A 300 -1.87 -11.15 18.38
CA ARG A 300 -2.54 -11.07 17.08
C ARG A 300 -2.14 -12.17 16.10
N ILE A 301 -0.86 -12.55 16.10
CA ILE A 301 -0.40 -13.65 15.26
C ILE A 301 -1.01 -14.95 15.77
N PHE A 302 -1.09 -15.13 17.06
CA PHE A 302 -1.74 -16.31 17.64
C PHE A 302 -3.22 -16.40 17.29
N ALA A 303 -3.97 -15.29 17.43
CA ALA A 303 -5.41 -15.26 17.18
C ALA A 303 -5.78 -15.32 15.68
N TYR A 304 -5.07 -14.56 14.83
CA TYR A 304 -5.48 -14.34 13.44
C TYR A 304 -4.41 -14.77 12.41
N GLY A 305 -3.34 -15.42 12.83
CA GLY A 305 -2.23 -15.80 11.98
C GLY A 305 -1.33 -14.64 11.56
N LEU A 306 -0.25 -14.99 10.85
CA LEU A 306 0.69 -14.02 10.29
C LEU A 306 0.13 -13.45 8.97
N THR A 307 0.26 -12.15 8.78
CA THR A 307 -0.04 -11.45 7.51
C THR A 307 1.17 -10.65 7.05
N SER A 308 1.23 -10.26 5.78
CA SER A 308 2.35 -9.47 5.22
C SER A 308 2.59 -8.18 6.03
N MET A 309 1.53 -7.49 6.47
CA MET A 309 1.66 -6.29 7.29
C MET A 309 2.25 -6.56 8.67
N ARG A 310 1.91 -7.70 9.30
CA ARG A 310 2.51 -8.11 10.59
C ARG A 310 3.97 -8.52 10.41
N TYR A 311 4.29 -9.18 9.30
CA TYR A 311 5.66 -9.51 8.93
C TYR A 311 6.52 -8.24 8.79
N ILE A 312 6.05 -7.23 8.07
CA ILE A 312 6.72 -5.92 7.94
C ILE A 312 6.89 -5.26 9.31
N SER A 313 5.87 -5.33 10.18
CA SER A 313 5.95 -4.78 11.54
C SER A 313 7.05 -5.45 12.38
N ILE A 314 7.24 -6.77 12.23
CA ILE A 314 8.35 -7.51 12.87
C ILE A 314 9.69 -7.04 12.31
N ALA A 315 9.83 -6.93 10.98
CA ALA A 315 11.06 -6.48 10.34
C ALA A 315 11.45 -5.06 10.79
N CYS A 316 10.48 -4.15 10.84
CA CYS A 316 10.68 -2.78 11.35
C CYS A 316 11.04 -2.76 12.83
N MET A 317 10.44 -3.61 13.65
CA MET A 317 10.75 -3.74 15.08
C MET A 317 12.19 -4.26 15.27
N ILE A 318 12.62 -5.26 14.52
CA ILE A 318 14.00 -5.78 14.56
C ILE A 318 15.00 -4.65 14.22
N PHE A 319 14.72 -3.88 13.16
CA PHE A 319 15.56 -2.73 12.83
C PHE A 319 15.55 -1.68 13.95
N GLY A 320 14.41 -1.38 14.53
CA GLY A 320 14.25 -0.46 15.68
C GLY A 320 15.07 -0.91 16.90
N ILE A 321 15.07 -2.20 17.21
CA ILE A 321 15.91 -2.79 18.27
C ILE A 321 17.39 -2.58 17.95
N CYS A 322 17.83 -2.81 16.71
CA CYS A 322 19.22 -2.53 16.30
C CYS A 322 19.61 -1.06 16.52
N VAL A 323 18.70 -0.12 16.21
CA VAL A 323 18.92 1.33 16.42
C VAL A 323 18.99 1.64 17.91
N ALA A 324 18.10 1.09 18.74
CA ALA A 324 18.06 1.31 20.18
C ALA A 324 19.34 0.78 20.87
N ILE A 325 19.76 -0.44 20.53
CA ILE A 325 21.00 -1.05 21.01
C ILE A 325 22.21 -0.18 20.60
N SER A 326 22.22 0.30 19.36
CA SER A 326 23.29 1.17 18.87
C SER A 326 23.35 2.48 19.66
N GLY A 327 22.23 3.03 20.06
CA GLY A 327 22.16 4.22 20.91
C GLY A 327 22.66 3.98 22.33
N ILE A 328 22.29 2.86 22.94
CA ILE A 328 22.73 2.47 24.29
C ILE A 328 24.26 2.29 24.34
N PHE A 329 24.81 1.55 23.39
CA PHE A 329 26.23 1.20 23.36
C PHE A 329 27.12 2.17 22.58
N GLY A 330 26.53 3.20 21.95
CA GLY A 330 27.26 4.18 21.15
C GLY A 330 27.91 3.60 19.89
N ILE A 331 27.27 2.59 19.27
CA ILE A 331 27.75 1.97 18.03
C ILE A 331 27.62 2.97 16.88
N PHE A 332 28.58 3.00 15.97
CA PHE A 332 28.52 3.92 14.84
C PHE A 332 27.29 3.68 13.96
N ALA A 333 26.50 4.73 13.71
CA ALA A 333 25.27 4.69 12.90
C ALA A 333 25.48 4.06 11.51
N ARG A 334 26.66 4.20 10.90
CA ARG A 334 26.99 3.57 9.61
C ARG A 334 26.84 2.05 9.61
N LYS A 335 26.97 1.39 10.78
CA LYS A 335 26.81 -0.08 10.92
C LYS A 335 25.34 -0.50 10.84
N LEU A 336 24.40 0.42 11.00
CA LEU A 336 22.96 0.14 10.86
C LEU A 336 22.51 0.02 9.40
N LEU A 337 23.21 0.65 8.45
CA LEU A 337 22.87 0.54 7.04
C LEU A 337 23.03 -0.89 6.49
N PRO A 338 24.13 -1.62 6.78
CA PRO A 338 24.21 -3.05 6.46
C PRO A 338 23.06 -3.88 7.08
N ALA A 339 22.67 -3.57 8.33
CA ALA A 339 21.54 -4.24 8.97
C ALA A 339 20.22 -3.99 8.21
N ALA A 340 19.97 -2.75 7.78
CA ALA A 340 18.81 -2.42 6.96
C ALA A 340 18.83 -3.18 5.62
N ILE A 341 19.98 -3.23 4.95
CA ILE A 341 20.16 -3.98 3.69
C ILE A 341 19.86 -5.47 3.91
N VAL A 342 20.41 -6.07 4.96
CA VAL A 342 20.18 -7.48 5.28
C VAL A 342 18.70 -7.74 5.55
N ILE A 343 18.01 -6.90 6.33
CA ILE A 343 16.59 -7.05 6.62
C ILE A 343 15.77 -6.96 5.34
N VAL A 344 16.03 -5.98 4.47
CA VAL A 344 15.32 -5.82 3.19
C VAL A 344 15.54 -7.04 2.29
N LEU A 345 16.80 -7.45 2.08
CA LEU A 345 17.12 -8.60 1.22
C LEU A 345 16.52 -9.89 1.78
N PHE A 346 16.59 -10.08 3.11
CA PHE A 346 15.99 -11.25 3.75
C PHE A 346 14.48 -11.29 3.58
N SER A 347 13.81 -10.16 3.78
CA SER A 347 12.35 -10.05 3.69
C SER A 347 11.82 -10.10 2.26
N THR A 348 12.66 -9.95 1.24
CA THR A 348 12.21 -9.89 -0.15
C THR A 348 12.79 -11.00 -1.04
N LEU A 349 14.08 -11.33 -0.90
CA LEU A 349 14.76 -12.23 -1.84
C LEU A 349 14.94 -13.67 -1.34
N THR A 350 14.63 -13.95 -0.07
CA THR A 350 14.75 -15.31 0.47
C THR A 350 13.40 -16.04 0.46
N PRO A 351 13.37 -17.37 0.60
CA PRO A 351 12.13 -18.11 0.82
C PRO A 351 11.36 -17.72 2.10
N LEU A 352 12.03 -17.01 3.02
CA LEU A 352 11.44 -16.45 4.23
C LEU A 352 10.92 -15.03 4.01
N ASN A 353 10.36 -14.74 2.85
CA ASN A 353 9.88 -13.43 2.44
C ASN A 353 8.48 -13.09 2.97
N LEU A 354 8.09 -11.85 2.74
CA LEU A 354 6.84 -11.25 3.22
C LEU A 354 5.56 -11.80 2.55
N ILE A 355 5.68 -12.61 1.49
CA ILE A 355 4.56 -13.30 0.82
C ILE A 355 4.47 -14.74 1.30
N ASP A 356 5.59 -15.48 1.22
CA ASP A 356 5.62 -16.91 1.44
C ASP A 356 5.39 -17.30 2.91
N VAL A 357 6.04 -16.61 3.85
CA VAL A 357 5.93 -16.96 5.28
C VAL A 357 4.51 -16.74 5.81
N PRO A 358 3.85 -15.60 5.53
CA PRO A 358 2.45 -15.44 5.91
C PRO A 358 1.51 -16.41 5.19
N ALA A 359 1.72 -16.66 3.88
CA ALA A 359 0.91 -17.62 3.15
C ALA A 359 1.04 -19.03 3.72
N TYR A 360 2.25 -19.43 4.14
CA TYR A 360 2.48 -20.72 4.78
C TYR A 360 1.77 -20.85 6.14
N ASP A 361 1.87 -19.84 7.01
CA ASP A 361 1.19 -19.83 8.31
C ASP A 361 -0.33 -19.90 8.13
N GLN A 362 -0.91 -19.05 7.29
CA GLN A 362 -2.35 -19.03 7.02
C GLN A 362 -2.81 -20.32 6.33
N GLY A 363 -2.01 -20.85 5.41
CA GLY A 363 -2.30 -22.11 4.72
C GLY A 363 -2.31 -23.31 5.63
N MET A 364 -1.39 -23.38 6.59
CA MET A 364 -1.38 -24.45 7.59
C MET A 364 -2.58 -24.38 8.54
N ARG A 365 -2.97 -23.17 8.94
CA ARG A 365 -4.20 -22.95 9.76
C ARG A 365 -5.45 -23.36 9.00
N LEU A 366 -5.59 -22.93 7.74
CA LEU A 366 -6.69 -23.30 6.88
C LEU A 366 -6.75 -24.83 6.69
N LYS A 367 -5.62 -25.43 6.33
CA LYS A 367 -5.49 -26.88 6.13
C LYS A 367 -5.91 -27.66 7.36
N PHE A 368 -5.47 -27.23 8.55
CA PHE A 368 -5.84 -27.89 9.81
C PHE A 368 -7.36 -27.92 10.01
N VAL A 369 -8.06 -26.79 9.80
CA VAL A 369 -9.52 -26.72 9.94
C VAL A 369 -10.22 -27.53 8.84
N VAL A 370 -9.77 -27.43 7.60
CA VAL A 370 -10.32 -28.19 6.46
C VAL A 370 -10.22 -29.70 6.69
N GLU A 371 -9.08 -30.19 7.20
CA GLU A 371 -8.88 -31.62 7.51
C GLU A 371 -9.68 -32.05 8.73
N LYS A 372 -9.69 -31.24 9.81
CA LYS A 372 -10.43 -31.51 11.05
C LYS A 372 -11.92 -31.76 10.79
N TYR A 373 -12.53 -30.97 9.94
CA TYR A 373 -13.96 -31.06 9.62
C TYR A 373 -14.26 -31.80 8.32
N GLY A 374 -13.23 -32.22 7.58
CA GLY A 374 -13.38 -32.93 6.31
C GLY A 374 -14.11 -32.10 5.25
N ILE A 375 -13.87 -30.79 5.23
CA ILE A 375 -14.55 -29.82 4.35
C ILE A 375 -14.28 -30.12 2.88
N VAL A 376 -13.07 -30.56 2.54
CA VAL A 376 -12.69 -30.98 1.19
C VAL A 376 -12.43 -32.48 1.18
N LYS A 377 -13.25 -33.26 0.46
CA LYS A 377 -13.08 -34.69 0.24
C LYS A 377 -13.21 -35.01 -1.24
N ASN A 378 -12.19 -35.65 -1.79
CA ASN A 378 -12.16 -36.07 -3.22
C ASN A 378 -12.53 -34.96 -4.22
N GLY A 379 -12.12 -33.70 -3.94
CA GLY A 379 -12.43 -32.55 -4.79
C GLY A 379 -13.83 -31.97 -4.61
N THR A 380 -14.68 -32.53 -3.75
CA THR A 380 -15.97 -31.99 -3.38
C THR A 380 -15.89 -31.20 -2.08
N VAL A 381 -16.57 -30.06 -2.01
CA VAL A 381 -16.63 -29.20 -0.83
C VAL A 381 -17.95 -29.44 -0.11
N SER A 382 -17.87 -29.72 1.19
CA SER A 382 -19.05 -29.84 2.08
C SER A 382 -18.82 -28.99 3.32
N VAL A 383 -19.73 -28.08 3.63
CA VAL A 383 -19.64 -27.25 4.84
C VAL A 383 -20.36 -27.97 5.97
N PRO A 384 -19.66 -28.40 7.04
CA PRO A 384 -20.29 -29.08 8.17
C PRO A 384 -21.07 -28.08 9.02
N MET A 385 -22.26 -28.52 9.51
CA MET A 385 -23.14 -27.68 10.35
C MET A 385 -22.58 -27.43 11.77
N ASN A 386 -21.56 -28.16 12.22
CA ASN A 386 -21.07 -28.17 13.60
C ASN A 386 -19.61 -27.63 13.71
N ILE A 387 -19.27 -26.57 13.00
CA ILE A 387 -17.97 -25.89 13.15
C ILE A 387 -18.03 -25.04 14.43
N THR A 388 -16.97 -25.10 15.27
CA THR A 388 -16.86 -24.21 16.42
C THR A 388 -16.65 -22.76 15.97
N SER A 389 -17.14 -21.79 16.73
CA SER A 389 -17.00 -20.37 16.36
C SER A 389 -15.54 -19.92 16.20
N GLU A 390 -14.61 -20.54 16.94
CA GLU A 390 -13.16 -20.27 16.80
C GLU A 390 -12.60 -20.81 15.50
N ASP A 391 -12.92 -22.07 15.14
CA ASP A 391 -12.47 -22.67 13.88
C ASP A 391 -13.10 -21.99 12.67
N GLU A 392 -14.35 -21.53 12.79
CA GLU A 392 -15.02 -20.74 11.75
C GLU A 392 -14.29 -19.41 11.49
N LYS A 393 -13.91 -18.69 12.56
CA LYS A 393 -13.10 -17.46 12.44
C LYS A 393 -11.75 -17.72 11.78
N VAL A 394 -11.07 -18.81 12.15
CA VAL A 394 -9.79 -19.20 11.53
C VAL A 394 -10.01 -19.54 10.06
N LEU A 395 -11.05 -20.31 9.72
CA LEU A 395 -11.39 -20.69 8.36
C LEU A 395 -11.63 -19.46 7.48
N LYS A 396 -12.52 -18.56 7.94
CA LYS A 396 -12.87 -17.31 7.23
C LYS A 396 -11.66 -16.39 7.04
N SER A 397 -10.92 -16.12 8.13
CA SER A 397 -9.78 -15.20 8.06
C SER A 397 -8.62 -15.73 7.22
N SER A 398 -8.30 -17.02 7.35
CA SER A 398 -7.21 -17.64 6.59
C SER A 398 -7.56 -17.79 5.11
N PHE A 399 -8.78 -18.16 4.78
CA PHE A 399 -9.23 -18.23 3.39
C PHE A 399 -9.27 -16.86 2.74
N SER A 400 -9.86 -15.85 3.38
CA SER A 400 -9.90 -14.47 2.87
C SER A 400 -8.50 -13.91 2.62
N TYR A 401 -7.53 -14.22 3.49
CA TYR A 401 -6.14 -13.81 3.26
C TYR A 401 -5.51 -14.53 2.08
N LEU A 402 -5.73 -15.84 1.95
CA LEU A 402 -5.11 -16.67 0.91
C LEU A 402 -5.74 -16.46 -0.46
N SER A 403 -7.03 -16.18 -0.55
CA SER A 403 -7.70 -15.90 -1.83
C SER A 403 -7.13 -14.68 -2.56
N GLY A 404 -6.58 -13.72 -1.81
CA GLY A 404 -5.88 -12.54 -2.34
C GLY A 404 -4.35 -12.63 -2.31
N ASN A 405 -3.75 -13.79 -2.01
CA ASN A 405 -2.30 -13.94 -1.87
C ASN A 405 -1.74 -14.98 -2.84
N GLU A 406 -0.80 -14.57 -3.66
CA GLU A 406 -0.17 -15.45 -4.65
C GLU A 406 0.59 -16.65 -4.06
N GLY A 407 1.02 -16.58 -2.79
CA GLY A 407 1.63 -17.71 -2.07
C GLY A 407 0.67 -18.88 -1.82
N ALA A 408 -0.64 -18.67 -2.04
CA ALA A 408 -1.68 -19.67 -1.85
C ALA A 408 -1.57 -20.90 -2.78
N TRP A 409 -0.83 -20.80 -3.89
CA TRP A 409 -0.60 -21.92 -4.82
C TRP A 409 -0.03 -23.18 -4.14
N ARG A 410 0.64 -23.04 -2.99
CA ARG A 410 1.16 -24.16 -2.19
C ARG A 410 0.07 -24.98 -1.50
N PHE A 411 -1.14 -24.46 -1.45
CA PHE A 411 -2.28 -25.10 -0.79
C PHE A 411 -3.41 -25.37 -1.79
N PRO A 412 -3.42 -26.54 -2.44
CA PRO A 412 -4.43 -26.89 -3.46
C PRO A 412 -5.87 -26.76 -2.96
N CYS A 413 -6.10 -26.96 -1.66
CA CYS A 413 -7.43 -26.79 -1.06
C CYS A 413 -7.98 -25.37 -1.22
N VAL A 414 -7.13 -24.33 -1.29
CA VAL A 414 -7.58 -22.94 -1.50
C VAL A 414 -8.27 -22.81 -2.85
N LYS A 415 -7.70 -23.39 -3.91
CA LYS A 415 -8.31 -23.38 -5.24
C LYS A 415 -9.65 -24.12 -5.24
N THR A 416 -9.72 -25.30 -4.65
CA THR A 416 -10.97 -26.07 -4.56
C THR A 416 -12.05 -25.32 -3.79
N LEU A 417 -11.68 -24.64 -2.70
CA LEU A 417 -12.59 -23.84 -1.91
C LEU A 417 -13.05 -22.58 -2.67
N SER A 418 -12.15 -21.92 -3.42
CA SER A 418 -12.49 -20.73 -4.22
C SER A 418 -13.39 -21.02 -5.42
N GLU A 419 -13.38 -22.25 -5.94
CA GLU A 419 -14.27 -22.70 -7.02
C GLU A 419 -15.65 -23.15 -6.52
N SER A 420 -15.85 -23.27 -5.19
CA SER A 420 -17.09 -23.77 -4.57
C SER A 420 -18.05 -22.64 -4.22
N MET A 421 -19.20 -22.56 -4.89
CA MET A 421 -20.27 -21.61 -4.55
C MET A 421 -20.75 -21.78 -3.11
N LEU A 422 -20.96 -23.01 -2.65
CA LEU A 422 -21.38 -23.29 -1.26
C LEU A 422 -20.42 -22.73 -0.21
N PHE A 423 -19.13 -22.78 -0.51
CA PHE A 423 -18.12 -22.25 0.40
C PHE A 423 -18.06 -20.73 0.38
N HIS A 424 -18.24 -20.11 -0.78
CA HIS A 424 -18.38 -18.65 -0.89
C HIS A 424 -19.58 -18.16 -0.11
N GLU A 425 -20.73 -18.79 -0.26
CA GLU A 425 -21.93 -18.46 0.51
C GLU A 425 -21.68 -18.57 2.03
N PHE A 426 -21.01 -19.62 2.49
CA PHE A 426 -20.63 -19.81 3.89
C PHE A 426 -19.66 -18.72 4.40
N ILE A 427 -18.64 -18.37 3.63
CA ILE A 427 -17.61 -17.38 4.02
C ILE A 427 -18.22 -15.98 4.13
N TYR A 428 -19.06 -15.61 3.16
CA TYR A 428 -19.63 -14.25 3.05
C TYR A 428 -21.01 -14.13 3.71
N SER A 429 -21.61 -15.21 4.19
CA SER A 429 -22.77 -15.15 5.08
C SER A 429 -22.33 -14.64 6.44
N GLU A 430 -22.09 -13.34 6.58
CA GLU A 430 -21.86 -12.74 7.89
C GLU A 430 -23.14 -12.74 8.71
N LYS A 431 -23.13 -13.51 9.78
CA LYS A 431 -23.95 -13.25 10.97
C LYS A 431 -23.29 -12.11 11.77
N GLU A 432 -23.16 -10.92 11.21
CA GLU A 432 -23.05 -9.74 12.04
C GLU A 432 -24.47 -9.41 12.51
N ASP A 433 -24.69 -9.39 13.80
CA ASP A 433 -25.96 -8.95 14.40
C ASP A 433 -26.31 -7.57 13.81
N GLY A 434 -27.34 -7.55 12.98
CA GLY A 434 -27.89 -6.33 12.36
C GLY A 434 -27.42 -5.98 10.96
N LYS A 435 -26.52 -6.74 10.31
CA LYS A 435 -26.13 -6.50 8.91
C LYS A 435 -26.48 -7.67 8.02
N LEU A 436 -27.09 -7.37 6.88
CA LEU A 436 -27.34 -8.32 5.79
C LEU A 436 -26.55 -7.84 4.56
N ASN A 437 -25.73 -8.69 3.99
CA ASN A 437 -25.05 -8.44 2.73
C ASN A 437 -25.27 -9.64 1.80
N LEU A 438 -25.99 -9.41 0.70
CA LEU A 438 -26.24 -10.41 -0.34
C LEU A 438 -25.70 -9.84 -1.64
N THR A 439 -24.78 -10.58 -2.27
CA THR A 439 -24.16 -10.18 -3.55
C THR A 439 -24.25 -11.34 -4.52
N HIS A 440 -24.70 -11.08 -5.74
CA HIS A 440 -24.75 -12.05 -6.82
C HIS A 440 -24.40 -11.42 -8.15
N THR A 441 -23.51 -12.07 -8.91
CA THR A 441 -23.15 -11.61 -10.26
C THR A 441 -23.94 -12.38 -11.30
N TRP A 442 -24.85 -11.69 -11.96
CA TRP A 442 -25.67 -12.28 -13.01
C TRP A 442 -24.87 -12.46 -14.31
N ASN A 443 -24.60 -13.72 -14.69
CA ASN A 443 -24.01 -14.02 -16.00
C ASN A 443 -25.07 -13.96 -17.12
N THR A 444 -26.31 -14.31 -16.79
CA THR A 444 -27.46 -14.23 -17.71
C THR A 444 -28.72 -13.91 -16.93
N ILE A 445 -29.57 -13.03 -17.47
CA ILE A 445 -30.89 -12.69 -16.93
C ILE A 445 -31.92 -13.11 -17.96
N SER A 446 -32.93 -13.87 -17.53
CA SER A 446 -34.03 -14.22 -18.43
C SER A 446 -34.96 -13.00 -18.62
N VAL A 447 -34.98 -12.46 -19.82
CA VAL A 447 -35.84 -11.33 -20.20
C VAL A 447 -37.11 -11.79 -20.95
N SER A 448 -37.34 -13.11 -21.01
CA SER A 448 -38.52 -13.66 -21.71
C SER A 448 -39.84 -13.13 -21.13
N GLY A 449 -40.63 -12.46 -21.94
CA GLY A 449 -41.90 -11.84 -21.55
C GLY A 449 -41.77 -10.42 -21.01
N TYR A 450 -40.57 -9.84 -20.95
CA TYR A 450 -40.30 -8.44 -20.58
C TYR A 450 -39.65 -7.72 -21.76
N ASN A 451 -39.97 -6.48 -21.97
CA ASN A 451 -39.51 -5.70 -23.13
C ASN A 451 -38.70 -4.45 -22.75
N ARG A 452 -38.57 -4.17 -21.45
CA ARG A 452 -37.69 -3.09 -20.94
C ARG A 452 -36.90 -3.54 -19.73
N MET A 453 -35.69 -2.96 -19.57
CA MET A 453 -34.79 -3.22 -18.46
C MET A 453 -34.19 -1.89 -17.99
N TYR A 454 -34.35 -1.59 -16.72
CA TYR A 454 -33.79 -0.41 -16.06
C TYR A 454 -32.79 -0.83 -15.00
N MET A 455 -31.62 -0.20 -15.00
CA MET A 455 -30.58 -0.43 -13.98
C MET A 455 -30.81 0.52 -12.81
N PHE A 456 -30.59 0.05 -11.59
CA PHE A 456 -30.61 0.88 -10.38
C PHE A 456 -29.42 0.59 -9.49
N ASP A 457 -28.97 1.63 -8.77
CA ASP A 457 -27.89 1.58 -7.79
C ASP A 457 -28.15 2.70 -6.78
N GLU A 458 -28.94 2.40 -5.72
CA GLU A 458 -29.57 3.41 -4.89
C GLU A 458 -29.50 3.11 -3.39
N TYR A 459 -29.33 4.19 -2.61
CA TYR A 459 -29.61 4.15 -1.17
C TYR A 459 -31.12 4.32 -0.93
N VAL A 460 -31.72 3.30 -0.33
CA VAL A 460 -33.16 3.27 -0.07
C VAL A 460 -33.52 4.27 1.03
N LYS A 461 -34.49 5.16 0.74
CA LYS A 461 -35.01 6.14 1.70
C LYS A 461 -36.41 5.71 2.17
N ASN A 462 -36.63 5.73 3.48
CA ASN A 462 -37.89 5.34 4.09
C ASN A 462 -38.41 3.95 3.64
N ASN A 463 -37.47 3.01 3.43
CA ASN A 463 -37.72 1.64 2.99
C ASN A 463 -38.36 1.52 1.60
N VAL A 464 -38.33 2.57 0.78
CA VAL A 464 -38.85 2.59 -0.60
C VAL A 464 -37.68 2.73 -1.57
N LEU A 465 -37.53 1.73 -2.45
CA LEU A 465 -36.69 1.80 -3.64
C LEU A 465 -37.44 2.51 -4.75
N SER A 466 -36.85 3.58 -5.27
CA SER A 466 -37.46 4.35 -6.38
C SER A 466 -36.61 4.14 -7.64
N VAL A 467 -37.14 3.46 -8.62
CA VAL A 467 -36.49 3.23 -9.91
C VAL A 467 -37.09 4.14 -10.97
N GLU A 468 -36.27 4.95 -11.63
CA GLU A 468 -36.68 5.78 -12.74
C GLU A 468 -36.91 4.92 -13.99
N THR A 469 -38.12 5.02 -14.56
CA THR A 469 -38.52 4.35 -15.79
C THR A 469 -39.04 5.36 -16.81
N GLU A 470 -39.18 4.98 -18.06
CA GLU A 470 -39.75 5.87 -19.08
C GLU A 470 -41.23 6.26 -18.81
N SER A 471 -41.92 5.41 -18.04
CA SER A 471 -43.31 5.65 -17.62
C SER A 471 -43.45 6.52 -16.36
N GLY A 472 -42.31 6.86 -15.71
CA GLY A 472 -42.23 7.61 -14.45
C GLY A 472 -41.44 6.86 -13.39
N THR A 473 -41.48 7.34 -12.13
CA THR A 473 -40.76 6.71 -11.00
C THR A 473 -41.58 5.53 -10.45
N TYR A 474 -40.99 4.34 -10.49
CA TYR A 474 -41.59 3.13 -9.94
C TYR A 474 -41.06 2.87 -8.52
N ASN A 475 -41.99 2.79 -7.54
CA ASN A 475 -41.67 2.70 -6.13
C ASN A 475 -41.93 1.28 -5.58
N VAL A 476 -40.92 0.68 -4.95
CA VAL A 476 -40.98 -0.68 -4.38
C VAL A 476 -40.69 -0.65 -2.90
N ASP A 477 -41.53 -1.27 -2.08
CA ASP A 477 -41.30 -1.46 -0.65
C ASP A 477 -40.29 -2.59 -0.42
N ILE A 478 -39.07 -2.21 -0.03
CA ILE A 478 -37.95 -3.15 0.19
C ILE A 478 -38.18 -4.04 1.42
N ASN A 479 -38.95 -3.63 2.40
CA ASN A 479 -39.22 -4.48 3.55
C ASN A 479 -39.94 -5.79 3.16
N LYS A 480 -40.85 -5.73 2.22
CA LYS A 480 -41.53 -6.92 1.71
C LYS A 480 -40.58 -7.90 1.04
N TYR A 481 -39.63 -7.37 0.26
CA TYR A 481 -38.57 -8.17 -0.32
C TYR A 481 -37.70 -8.82 0.76
N LEU A 482 -37.27 -8.05 1.77
CA LEU A 482 -36.40 -8.55 2.85
C LEU A 482 -37.09 -9.65 3.67
N GLU A 483 -38.40 -9.50 3.92
CA GLU A 483 -39.20 -10.53 4.59
C GLU A 483 -39.33 -11.82 3.76
N GLU A 484 -39.51 -11.69 2.45
CA GLU A 484 -39.55 -12.84 1.54
C GLU A 484 -38.18 -13.51 1.39
N ALA A 485 -37.13 -12.73 1.22
CA ALA A 485 -35.76 -13.23 1.16
C ALA A 485 -35.32 -13.97 2.44
N ASP A 486 -35.84 -13.56 3.60
CA ASP A 486 -35.58 -14.24 4.89
C ASP A 486 -36.37 -15.56 5.03
N LYS A 487 -37.60 -15.64 4.50
CA LYS A 487 -38.37 -16.88 4.45
C LYS A 487 -37.73 -17.96 3.57
N VAL A 488 -36.95 -17.52 2.57
CA VAL A 488 -36.30 -18.38 1.57
C VAL A 488 -34.81 -18.61 1.90
N LYS A 489 -34.41 -18.42 3.15
CA LYS A 489 -33.03 -18.49 3.62
C LYS A 489 -32.28 -19.80 3.28
N ASN A 490 -33.02 -20.88 3.08
CA ASN A 490 -32.49 -22.22 2.76
C ASN A 490 -32.45 -22.51 1.24
N LYS A 491 -32.84 -21.56 0.39
CA LYS A 491 -32.80 -21.70 -1.07
C LYS A 491 -31.54 -21.08 -1.68
N ASN A 492 -31.31 -21.35 -2.96
CA ASN A 492 -30.17 -20.81 -3.71
C ASN A 492 -30.17 -19.26 -3.69
N ILE A 493 -28.98 -18.66 -3.64
CA ILE A 493 -28.82 -17.19 -3.60
C ILE A 493 -29.52 -16.51 -4.79
N GLU A 494 -29.50 -17.12 -5.97
CA GLU A 494 -30.21 -16.64 -7.16
C GLU A 494 -31.70 -16.43 -6.92
N GLU A 495 -32.38 -17.41 -6.26
CA GLU A 495 -33.80 -17.31 -5.95
C GLU A 495 -34.10 -16.23 -4.92
N ARG A 496 -33.13 -15.89 -4.06
CA ARG A 496 -33.25 -14.82 -3.06
C ARG A 496 -33.02 -13.44 -3.64
N MET A 497 -32.28 -13.35 -4.75
CA MET A 497 -31.95 -12.10 -5.44
C MET A 497 -32.96 -11.74 -6.53
N ILE A 498 -34.00 -12.55 -6.69
CA ILE A 498 -35.10 -12.28 -7.62
C ILE A 498 -36.37 -11.96 -6.82
N TYR A 499 -36.96 -10.80 -7.08
CA TYR A 499 -38.22 -10.39 -6.44
C TYR A 499 -39.27 -10.01 -7.46
N LYS A 500 -40.34 -10.77 -7.51
CA LYS A 500 -41.50 -10.47 -8.37
C LYS A 500 -42.40 -9.47 -7.64
N VAL A 501 -42.40 -8.21 -8.12
CA VAL A 501 -43.15 -7.13 -7.49
C VAL A 501 -44.65 -7.23 -7.86
N ASP A 502 -44.93 -7.47 -9.14
CA ASP A 502 -46.28 -7.67 -9.68
C ASP A 502 -46.22 -8.51 -10.98
N GLU A 503 -47.35 -8.57 -11.73
CA GLU A 503 -47.43 -9.34 -12.99
C GLU A 503 -46.57 -8.76 -14.12
N ASN A 504 -46.26 -7.47 -14.05
CA ASN A 504 -45.51 -6.73 -15.07
C ASN A 504 -44.10 -6.36 -14.68
N HIS A 505 -43.74 -6.46 -13.39
CA HIS A 505 -42.45 -6.01 -12.88
C HIS A 505 -41.73 -7.09 -12.06
N ILE A 506 -40.45 -7.29 -12.36
CA ILE A 506 -39.57 -8.18 -11.63
C ILE A 506 -38.22 -7.49 -11.35
N LEU A 507 -37.72 -7.60 -10.13
CA LEU A 507 -36.42 -7.09 -9.72
C LEU A 507 -35.40 -8.22 -9.65
N TYR A 508 -34.26 -7.98 -10.24
CA TYR A 508 -33.05 -8.79 -10.11
C TYR A 508 -32.02 -7.97 -9.33
N PHE A 509 -31.76 -8.33 -8.10
CA PHE A 509 -30.76 -7.66 -7.29
C PHE A 509 -29.36 -8.20 -7.59
N SER A 510 -28.37 -7.32 -7.72
CA SER A 510 -26.96 -7.68 -7.81
C SER A 510 -26.26 -7.54 -6.45
N ASP A 511 -26.66 -6.51 -5.69
CA ASP A 511 -26.16 -6.27 -4.33
C ASP A 511 -27.29 -5.75 -3.44
N VAL A 512 -27.36 -6.29 -2.21
CA VAL A 512 -28.31 -5.88 -1.18
C VAL A 512 -27.57 -5.77 0.13
N TYR A 513 -27.33 -4.55 0.58
CA TYR A 513 -26.69 -4.24 1.84
C TYR A 513 -27.68 -3.58 2.81
N VAL A 514 -27.83 -4.16 3.99
CA VAL A 514 -28.69 -3.63 5.06
C VAL A 514 -27.86 -3.52 6.34
N ASP A 515 -27.74 -2.32 6.89
CA ASP A 515 -27.13 -2.05 8.19
C ASP A 515 -28.22 -1.56 9.17
N LYS A 516 -28.45 -2.32 10.23
CA LYS A 516 -29.45 -2.04 11.27
C LYS A 516 -28.84 -1.49 12.58
N SER A 517 -27.55 -1.04 12.58
CA SER A 517 -26.80 -0.76 13.82
C SER A 517 -27.33 0.47 14.59
N GLU A 518 -27.42 1.66 14.01
CA GLU A 518 -27.93 2.87 14.67
C GLU A 518 -29.02 3.57 13.81
N ASP A 519 -28.73 3.76 12.52
CA ASP A 519 -29.69 4.21 11.52
C ASP A 519 -29.79 3.14 10.43
N ILE A 520 -31.01 2.67 10.14
CA ILE A 520 -31.23 1.65 9.11
C ILE A 520 -30.79 2.22 7.75
N LYS A 521 -29.66 1.73 7.25
CA LYS A 521 -29.15 2.06 5.92
C LYS A 521 -29.32 0.86 5.02
N ILE A 522 -30.04 1.04 3.94
CA ILE A 522 -30.26 0.01 2.92
C ILE A 522 -29.69 0.54 1.61
N HIS A 523 -28.79 -0.20 1.02
CA HIS A 523 -28.27 0.05 -0.32
C HIS A 523 -28.58 -1.15 -1.20
N VAL A 524 -29.10 -0.90 -2.40
CA VAL A 524 -29.45 -1.96 -3.35
C VAL A 524 -29.03 -1.58 -4.77
N SER A 525 -28.50 -2.54 -5.50
CA SER A 525 -28.23 -2.40 -6.92
C SER A 525 -28.77 -3.60 -7.70
N GLY A 526 -29.11 -3.38 -8.98
CA GLY A 526 -29.65 -4.44 -9.82
C GLY A 526 -30.40 -3.94 -11.04
N PHE A 527 -31.39 -4.73 -11.47
CA PHE A 527 -32.16 -4.50 -12.67
C PHE A 527 -33.66 -4.65 -12.40
N LEU A 528 -34.49 -3.69 -12.90
CA LEU A 528 -35.92 -3.80 -12.98
C LEU A 528 -36.30 -4.20 -14.41
N LEU A 529 -37.00 -5.31 -14.58
CA LEU A 529 -37.61 -5.72 -15.83
C LEU A 529 -39.08 -5.32 -15.84
N GLU A 530 -39.52 -4.66 -16.91
CA GLU A 530 -40.87 -4.19 -17.11
C GLU A 530 -41.50 -4.83 -18.37
N LYS A 531 -42.72 -5.33 -18.22
CA LYS A 531 -43.54 -5.82 -19.31
C LYS A 531 -44.53 -4.71 -19.72
N GLN A 532 -44.28 -4.09 -20.85
CA GLN A 532 -45.22 -3.13 -21.39
C GLN A 532 -46.39 -3.88 -22.04
N LEU A 533 -47.62 -3.65 -21.58
CA LEU A 533 -48.79 -4.05 -22.30
C LEU A 533 -48.84 -3.21 -23.59
N GLU A 534 -48.75 -3.85 -24.76
CA GLU A 534 -49.05 -3.18 -26.02
C GLU A 534 -50.44 -2.57 -25.88
N ALA A 535 -50.51 -1.22 -25.98
CA ALA A 535 -51.79 -0.54 -26.07
C ALA A 535 -52.48 -1.01 -27.35
N LEU A 536 -53.53 -1.83 -27.19
CA LEU A 536 -54.48 -2.21 -28.25
C LEU A 536 -55.19 -0.99 -28.81
#